data_76ea4afff1b63935ba39fd98af3f34b1
#
_entry.id   76ea4afff1b63935ba39fd98af3f34b1
#
_cell.length_a   1.000
_cell.length_b   1.000
_cell.length_c   1.000
_cell.angle_alpha   90.00
_cell.angle_beta   90.00
_cell.angle_gamma   90.00
#
_symmetry.space_group_name_H-M   'P 1'
#
loop_
_entity.id
_entity.type
_entity.pdbx_description
1 polymer ?
#
loop_
_entity_poly.entity_id
_entity_poly.type
_entity_poly.pdbx_seq_one_letter_code
_entity_poly.pdbx_strand_id
1 'polypeptide(L)'
;MDSAKSSPESSPQHPGPGHTTVSDPARTRFLTGHKALVTGAAGGIGRACAEAFAAAGAEVYVVDRAAEAAKEVAEAIGGIAVVADLSEADAVDALPDDADIVVNNAGLQHVAPVHEFPPERFTLIQRVMVEAPFRILRRTLPHMYARGWGRVVNISSVHGLRASAYKSAYVTAKHALEGLSKVVALEGAAHGVTSNCINPGYVRTPLVEEQIADQALAHGIPAADVMDQVFLERTAIKRLIEPAEVAEAALWLCTGRSSYITGSSIPLDGGWTAH
;
A
#
# COMPACT_ATOMS: atom_id res chain seq x y z
N MET A 1 56.81 -36.07 21.63
CA MET A 1 56.31 -34.68 21.82
C MET A 1 55.23 -34.49 20.79
N ASP A 2 54.02 -34.83 21.24
CA ASP A 2 52.79 -34.83 20.40
C ASP A 2 52.21 -33.44 20.30
N SER A 3 52.01 -32.94 19.10
CA SER A 3 51.27 -31.74 18.81
C SER A 3 49.86 -32.12 18.37
N ALA A 4 48.91 -32.01 19.29
CA ALA A 4 47.49 -32.17 19.03
C ALA A 4 46.96 -31.02 18.16
N LYS A 5 46.46 -31.38 16.97
CA LYS A 5 45.66 -30.46 16.11
C LYS A 5 44.24 -30.44 16.63
N SER A 6 43.78 -29.30 17.09
CA SER A 6 42.37 -29.04 17.38
C SER A 6 41.61 -28.77 16.09
N SER A 7 40.59 -29.58 15.83
CA SER A 7 39.60 -29.36 14.77
C SER A 7 38.60 -28.29 15.17
N PRO A 8 38.09 -27.44 14.25
CA PRO A 8 37.06 -26.47 14.57
C PRO A 8 35.70 -27.15 14.75
N GLU A 9 35.04 -26.84 15.85
CA GLU A 9 33.65 -27.22 16.13
C GLU A 9 32.69 -26.60 15.11
N SER A 10 31.87 -27.45 14.51
CA SER A 10 30.77 -27.04 13.64
C SER A 10 29.62 -26.42 14.45
N SER A 11 29.31 -25.17 14.21
CA SER A 11 28.15 -24.50 14.75
C SER A 11 26.84 -25.21 14.33
N PRO A 12 25.85 -25.34 15.24
CA PRO A 12 24.58 -25.98 14.90
C PRO A 12 23.78 -25.10 13.94
N GLN A 13 23.43 -25.64 12.78
CA GLN A 13 22.47 -25.04 11.85
C GLN A 13 21.09 -25.11 12.50
N HIS A 14 20.50 -23.94 12.81
CA HIS A 14 19.08 -23.84 13.15
C HIS A 14 18.25 -24.18 11.90
N PRO A 15 17.31 -25.12 11.97
CA PRO A 15 16.36 -25.33 10.90
C PRO A 15 15.45 -24.09 10.83
N GLY A 16 15.38 -23.48 9.65
CA GLY A 16 14.46 -22.39 9.38
C GLY A 16 13.01 -22.80 9.67
N PRO A 17 12.15 -21.87 10.10
CA PRO A 17 10.76 -22.20 10.37
C PRO A 17 10.10 -22.69 9.08
N GLY A 18 9.73 -23.95 9.06
CA GLY A 18 8.91 -24.52 8.00
C GLY A 18 7.58 -23.77 7.97
N HIS A 19 7.28 -23.07 6.88
CA HIS A 19 5.97 -22.53 6.61
C HIS A 19 4.99 -23.69 6.41
N THR A 20 4.40 -24.19 7.48
CA THR A 20 3.18 -24.95 7.41
C THR A 20 2.07 -23.98 7.05
N THR A 21 1.72 -23.92 5.77
CA THR A 21 0.46 -23.35 5.31
C THR A 21 -0.68 -24.19 5.89
N VAL A 22 -1.17 -23.79 7.06
CA VAL A 22 -2.44 -24.29 7.57
C VAL A 22 -3.50 -23.60 6.72
N SER A 23 -3.92 -24.26 5.65
CA SER A 23 -5.10 -23.89 4.88
C SER A 23 -6.32 -24.18 5.73
N ASP A 24 -6.79 -23.17 6.47
CA ASP A 24 -8.09 -23.20 7.12
C ASP A 24 -9.17 -22.93 6.05
N PRO A 25 -9.99 -23.93 5.66
CA PRO A 25 -11.02 -23.74 4.64
C PRO A 25 -12.09 -22.71 5.04
N ALA A 26 -12.22 -22.37 6.33
CA ALA A 26 -13.11 -21.30 6.81
C ALA A 26 -12.53 -19.88 6.55
N ARG A 27 -11.27 -19.76 6.13
CA ARG A 27 -10.59 -18.51 5.79
C ARG A 27 -10.97 -17.97 4.41
N THR A 28 -11.63 -18.75 3.55
CA THR A 28 -11.54 -18.57 2.12
C THR A 28 -12.50 -17.57 1.49
N ARG A 29 -13.60 -17.15 2.09
CA ARG A 29 -14.55 -16.22 1.43
C ARG A 29 -15.31 -15.32 2.40
N PHE A 30 -14.65 -14.80 3.41
CA PHE A 30 -15.29 -13.97 4.44
C PHE A 30 -15.77 -12.58 3.93
N LEU A 31 -15.36 -12.17 2.73
CA LEU A 31 -15.82 -10.95 2.06
C LEU A 31 -16.94 -11.20 1.04
N THR A 32 -17.54 -12.38 1.02
CA THR A 32 -18.68 -12.65 0.13
C THR A 32 -19.83 -11.68 0.39
N GLY A 33 -20.33 -11.03 -0.67
CA GLY A 33 -21.38 -10.00 -0.60
C GLY A 33 -20.86 -8.59 -0.28
N HIS A 34 -19.53 -8.41 -0.22
CA HIS A 34 -18.89 -7.10 -0.13
C HIS A 34 -18.26 -6.68 -1.46
N LYS A 35 -18.24 -5.38 -1.70
CA LYS A 35 -17.60 -4.75 -2.86
C LYS A 35 -16.35 -3.99 -2.43
N ALA A 36 -15.24 -4.22 -3.11
CA ALA A 36 -13.98 -3.53 -2.86
C ALA A 36 -13.58 -2.65 -4.04
N LEU A 37 -13.31 -1.37 -3.79
CA LEU A 37 -12.76 -0.44 -4.76
C LEU A 37 -11.27 -0.28 -4.49
N VAL A 38 -10.42 -0.69 -5.44
CA VAL A 38 -8.96 -0.63 -5.32
C VAL A 38 -8.41 0.31 -6.38
N THR A 39 -7.73 1.38 -5.98
CA THR A 39 -7.11 2.35 -6.90
C THR A 39 -5.65 1.99 -7.21
N GLY A 40 -5.21 2.26 -8.45
CA GLY A 40 -3.89 1.82 -8.92
C GLY A 40 -3.78 0.30 -8.98
N ALA A 41 -4.88 -0.36 -9.35
CA ALA A 41 -5.05 -1.80 -9.24
C ALA A 41 -4.49 -2.60 -10.43
N ALA A 42 -3.97 -1.93 -11.46
CA ALA A 42 -3.36 -2.59 -12.61
C ALA A 42 -1.98 -3.19 -12.33
N GLY A 43 -1.33 -2.86 -11.19
CA GLY A 43 0.00 -3.36 -10.88
C GLY A 43 0.40 -3.22 -9.41
N GLY A 44 1.56 -3.75 -9.08
CA GLY A 44 2.19 -3.62 -7.77
C GLY A 44 1.29 -4.00 -6.59
N ILE A 45 1.27 -3.16 -5.56
CA ILE A 45 0.47 -3.38 -4.35
C ILE A 45 -1.03 -3.41 -4.66
N GLY A 46 -1.52 -2.53 -5.56
CA GLY A 46 -2.94 -2.47 -5.92
C GLY A 46 -3.42 -3.77 -6.55
N ARG A 47 -2.67 -4.33 -7.49
CA ARG A 47 -2.96 -5.65 -8.10
C ARG A 47 -2.99 -6.75 -7.04
N ALA A 48 -1.98 -6.80 -6.18
CA ALA A 48 -1.93 -7.80 -5.11
C ALA A 48 -3.12 -7.68 -4.14
N CYS A 49 -3.55 -6.45 -3.81
CA CYS A 49 -4.76 -6.21 -3.03
C CYS A 49 -6.01 -6.70 -3.76
N ALA A 50 -6.18 -6.35 -5.05
CA ALA A 50 -7.33 -6.78 -5.84
C ALA A 50 -7.44 -8.31 -5.89
N GLU A 51 -6.33 -9.01 -6.15
CA GLU A 51 -6.25 -10.47 -6.14
C GLU A 51 -6.61 -11.07 -4.77
N ALA A 52 -6.07 -10.52 -3.68
CA ALA A 52 -6.32 -11.00 -2.32
C ALA A 52 -7.80 -10.79 -1.90
N PHE A 53 -8.39 -9.63 -2.20
CA PHE A 53 -9.79 -9.35 -1.89
C PHE A 53 -10.75 -10.22 -2.71
N ALA A 54 -10.48 -10.44 -4.00
CA ALA A 54 -11.27 -11.34 -4.83
C ALA A 54 -11.18 -12.79 -4.34
N ALA A 55 -9.99 -13.27 -3.98
CA ALA A 55 -9.81 -14.59 -3.39
C ALA A 55 -10.58 -14.76 -2.07
N ALA A 56 -10.69 -13.68 -1.28
CA ALA A 56 -11.51 -13.63 -0.06
C ALA A 56 -13.02 -13.50 -0.33
N GLY A 57 -13.45 -13.39 -1.59
CA GLY A 57 -14.85 -13.43 -2.02
C GLY A 57 -15.48 -12.07 -2.29
N ALA A 58 -14.74 -10.98 -2.24
CA ALA A 58 -15.25 -9.67 -2.62
C ALA A 58 -15.45 -9.55 -4.14
N GLU A 59 -16.44 -8.78 -4.56
CA GLU A 59 -16.50 -8.22 -5.92
C GLU A 59 -15.56 -7.01 -5.98
N VAL A 60 -14.61 -6.99 -6.92
CA VAL A 60 -13.54 -5.97 -6.93
C VAL A 60 -13.68 -5.03 -8.12
N TYR A 61 -13.79 -3.74 -7.85
CA TYR A 61 -13.59 -2.67 -8.82
C TYR A 61 -12.09 -2.41 -8.97
N VAL A 62 -11.53 -2.79 -10.11
CA VAL A 62 -10.12 -2.60 -10.48
C VAL A 62 -9.98 -1.23 -11.13
N VAL A 63 -9.65 -0.20 -10.33
CA VAL A 63 -9.57 1.18 -10.80
C VAL A 63 -8.15 1.53 -11.20
N ASP A 64 -7.93 1.86 -12.47
CA ASP A 64 -6.63 2.31 -12.98
C ASP A 64 -6.80 3.17 -14.24
N ARG A 65 -5.79 3.97 -14.58
CA ARG A 65 -5.74 4.71 -15.85
C ARG A 65 -5.24 3.86 -17.01
N ALA A 66 -4.49 2.79 -16.72
CA ALA A 66 -3.96 1.85 -17.71
C ALA A 66 -5.06 0.85 -18.12
N ALA A 67 -5.86 1.20 -19.13
CA ALA A 67 -7.09 0.49 -19.50
C ALA A 67 -6.89 -1.01 -19.74
N GLU A 68 -5.88 -1.39 -20.53
CA GLU A 68 -5.67 -2.80 -20.89
C GLU A 68 -5.17 -3.61 -19.69
N ALA A 69 -4.25 -3.05 -18.87
CA ALA A 69 -3.77 -3.73 -17.67
C ALA A 69 -4.87 -3.85 -16.60
N ALA A 70 -5.76 -2.85 -16.47
CA ALA A 70 -6.91 -2.94 -15.57
C ALA A 70 -7.88 -4.03 -15.99
N LYS A 71 -8.15 -4.16 -17.30
CA LYS A 71 -8.99 -5.25 -17.86
C LYS A 71 -8.37 -6.61 -17.62
N GLU A 72 -7.07 -6.78 -17.90
CA GLU A 72 -6.35 -8.05 -17.66
C GLU A 72 -6.49 -8.51 -16.20
N VAL A 73 -6.27 -7.59 -15.25
CA VAL A 73 -6.41 -7.92 -13.81
C VAL A 73 -7.85 -8.25 -13.47
N ALA A 74 -8.83 -7.45 -13.95
CA ALA A 74 -10.24 -7.69 -13.67
C ALA A 74 -10.71 -9.04 -14.21
N GLU A 75 -10.33 -9.40 -15.45
CA GLU A 75 -10.64 -10.70 -16.05
C GLU A 75 -10.02 -11.85 -15.24
N ALA A 76 -8.76 -11.71 -14.82
CA ALA A 76 -8.06 -12.75 -14.06
C ALA A 76 -8.71 -13.06 -12.71
N ILE A 77 -9.33 -12.05 -12.06
CA ILE A 77 -9.95 -12.19 -10.73
C ILE A 77 -11.48 -12.29 -10.75
N GLY A 78 -12.11 -12.17 -11.93
CA GLY A 78 -13.57 -12.08 -12.08
C GLY A 78 -14.14 -10.77 -11.49
N GLY A 79 -13.36 -9.69 -11.53
CA GLY A 79 -13.73 -8.35 -11.07
C GLY A 79 -14.24 -7.45 -12.19
N ILE A 80 -14.36 -6.15 -11.89
CA ILE A 80 -14.87 -5.12 -12.80
C ILE A 80 -13.78 -4.08 -13.05
N ALA A 81 -13.33 -3.94 -14.30
CA ALA A 81 -12.38 -2.89 -14.66
C ALA A 81 -13.09 -1.52 -14.73
N VAL A 82 -12.50 -0.52 -14.08
CA VAL A 82 -12.96 0.87 -14.11
C VAL A 82 -11.79 1.75 -14.51
N VAL A 83 -11.82 2.23 -15.76
CA VAL A 83 -10.74 3.06 -16.30
C VAL A 83 -10.96 4.51 -15.89
N ALA A 84 -10.05 5.05 -15.07
CA ALA A 84 -10.14 6.43 -14.60
C ALA A 84 -8.75 7.02 -14.35
N ASP A 85 -8.55 8.27 -14.78
CA ASP A 85 -7.41 9.08 -14.35
C ASP A 85 -7.78 9.86 -13.09
N LEU A 86 -7.13 9.51 -11.99
CA LEU A 86 -7.41 10.13 -10.69
C LEU A 86 -6.89 11.56 -10.55
N SER A 87 -6.21 12.10 -11.54
CA SER A 87 -5.89 13.54 -11.62
C SER A 87 -7.07 14.39 -12.09
N GLU A 88 -8.10 13.75 -12.67
CA GLU A 88 -9.29 14.38 -13.20
C GLU A 88 -10.46 14.22 -12.23
N ALA A 89 -10.94 15.34 -11.67
CA ALA A 89 -11.98 15.34 -10.65
C ALA A 89 -13.28 14.67 -11.10
N ASP A 90 -13.70 14.94 -12.33
CA ASP A 90 -14.93 14.37 -12.91
C ASP A 90 -14.82 12.84 -13.09
N ALA A 91 -13.63 12.34 -13.44
CA ALA A 91 -13.38 10.90 -13.53
C ALA A 91 -13.46 10.23 -12.15
N VAL A 92 -12.96 10.89 -11.10
CA VAL A 92 -13.07 10.40 -9.72
C VAL A 92 -14.53 10.42 -9.25
N ASP A 93 -15.27 11.49 -9.56
CA ASP A 93 -16.67 11.63 -9.16
C ASP A 93 -17.60 10.69 -9.95
N ALA A 94 -17.14 10.06 -11.03
CA ALA A 94 -17.86 9.04 -11.78
C ALA A 94 -17.58 7.59 -11.30
N LEU A 95 -16.65 7.39 -10.36
CA LEU A 95 -16.35 6.06 -9.81
C LEU A 95 -17.57 5.44 -9.09
N PRO A 96 -17.65 4.10 -8.97
CA PRO A 96 -18.68 3.45 -8.15
C PRO A 96 -18.71 3.99 -6.71
N ASP A 97 -19.90 4.17 -6.15
CA ASP A 97 -20.12 4.69 -4.80
C ASP A 97 -20.68 3.65 -3.82
N ASP A 98 -20.89 2.44 -4.28
CA ASP A 98 -21.46 1.31 -3.54
C ASP A 98 -20.38 0.34 -2.99
N ALA A 99 -19.16 0.83 -2.81
CA ALA A 99 -18.07 0.04 -2.25
C ALA A 99 -18.15 -0.04 -0.72
N ASP A 100 -18.06 -1.24 -0.19
CA ASP A 100 -17.95 -1.54 1.24
C ASP A 100 -16.50 -1.42 1.74
N ILE A 101 -15.55 -1.62 0.83
CA ILE A 101 -14.12 -1.54 1.10
C ILE A 101 -13.49 -0.58 0.09
N VAL A 102 -12.70 0.38 0.57
CA VAL A 102 -11.90 1.27 -0.27
C VAL A 102 -10.43 1.08 0.05
N VAL A 103 -9.63 0.76 -0.98
CA VAL A 103 -8.17 0.72 -0.90
C VAL A 103 -7.60 1.89 -1.69
N ASN A 104 -7.22 2.96 -1.01
CA ASN A 104 -6.53 4.11 -1.58
C ASN A 104 -5.06 3.76 -1.76
N ASN A 105 -4.69 3.24 -2.94
CA ASN A 105 -3.33 2.79 -3.23
C ASN A 105 -2.65 3.61 -4.34
N ALA A 106 -3.39 4.15 -5.30
CA ALA A 106 -2.80 4.89 -6.41
C ALA A 106 -1.80 5.95 -5.95
N GLY A 107 -0.66 6.01 -6.59
CA GLY A 107 0.38 6.95 -6.24
C GLY A 107 1.41 7.17 -7.33
N LEU A 108 2.07 8.31 -7.26
CA LEU A 108 3.17 8.69 -8.14
C LEU A 108 4.32 9.24 -7.31
N GLN A 109 5.51 9.23 -7.89
CA GLN A 109 6.70 9.80 -7.28
C GLN A 109 7.44 10.70 -8.26
N HIS A 110 8.09 11.72 -7.71
CA HIS A 110 9.08 12.54 -8.38
C HIS A 110 10.15 12.91 -7.36
N VAL A 111 11.40 12.84 -7.75
CA VAL A 111 12.57 13.08 -6.88
C VAL A 111 13.28 14.33 -7.37
N ALA A 112 13.31 15.37 -6.53
CA ALA A 112 14.02 16.61 -6.78
C ALA A 112 14.24 17.40 -5.48
N PRO A 113 15.28 18.24 -5.38
CA PRO A 113 15.41 19.23 -4.32
C PRO A 113 14.16 20.14 -4.27
N VAL A 114 13.78 20.61 -3.08
CA VAL A 114 12.55 21.43 -2.91
C VAL A 114 12.55 22.67 -3.84
N HIS A 115 13.70 23.34 -3.98
CA HIS A 115 13.83 24.57 -4.78
C HIS A 115 13.82 24.32 -6.30
N GLU A 116 14.00 23.07 -6.73
CA GLU A 116 13.98 22.64 -8.14
C GLU A 116 12.75 21.77 -8.44
N PHE A 117 11.90 21.49 -7.43
CA PHE A 117 10.76 20.60 -7.61
C PHE A 117 9.71 21.27 -8.50
N PRO A 118 9.30 20.66 -9.64
CA PRO A 118 8.34 21.27 -10.57
C PRO A 118 6.95 21.44 -9.89
N PRO A 119 6.38 22.66 -9.83
CA PRO A 119 5.10 22.92 -9.19
C PRO A 119 3.94 22.10 -9.76
N GLU A 120 3.94 21.85 -11.07
CA GLU A 120 2.92 21.03 -11.73
C GLU A 120 2.98 19.56 -11.30
N ARG A 121 4.20 19.03 -11.05
CA ARG A 121 4.37 17.67 -10.49
C ARG A 121 3.90 17.59 -9.05
N PHE A 122 4.18 18.63 -8.26
CA PHE A 122 3.65 18.73 -6.89
C PHE A 122 2.13 18.68 -6.91
N THR A 123 1.48 19.52 -7.72
CA THR A 123 0.03 19.60 -7.85
C THR A 123 -0.57 18.26 -8.30
N LEU A 124 0.02 17.61 -9.31
CA LEU A 124 -0.43 16.31 -9.79
C LEU A 124 -0.40 15.24 -8.69
N ILE A 125 0.69 15.18 -7.93
CA ILE A 125 0.83 14.23 -6.81
C ILE A 125 -0.24 14.49 -5.74
N GLN A 126 -0.53 15.76 -5.39
CA GLN A 126 -1.58 16.09 -4.42
C GLN A 126 -2.98 15.71 -4.95
N ARG A 127 -3.27 15.94 -6.23
CA ARG A 127 -4.55 15.53 -6.83
C ARG A 127 -4.77 14.03 -6.74
N VAL A 128 -3.80 13.22 -7.17
CA VAL A 128 -3.93 11.77 -7.20
C VAL A 128 -3.91 11.14 -5.81
N MET A 129 -3.08 11.66 -4.89
CA MET A 129 -2.80 10.98 -3.62
C MET A 129 -3.50 11.58 -2.40
N VAL A 130 -4.15 12.75 -2.54
CA VAL A 130 -4.89 13.41 -1.45
C VAL A 130 -6.31 13.74 -1.88
N GLU A 131 -6.49 14.50 -2.97
CA GLU A 131 -7.81 14.93 -3.41
C GLU A 131 -8.66 13.75 -3.89
N ALA A 132 -8.12 12.85 -4.71
CA ALA A 132 -8.86 11.69 -5.19
C ALA A 132 -9.30 10.75 -4.05
N PRO A 133 -8.45 10.34 -3.09
CA PRO A 133 -8.91 9.63 -1.88
C PRO A 133 -10.03 10.32 -1.13
N PHE A 134 -9.94 11.64 -0.93
CA PHE A 134 -11.00 12.41 -0.28
C PHE A 134 -12.33 12.33 -1.06
N ARG A 135 -12.29 12.52 -2.39
CA ARG A 135 -13.49 12.47 -3.25
C ARG A 135 -14.11 11.07 -3.26
N ILE A 136 -13.30 10.01 -3.35
CA ILE A 136 -13.75 8.62 -3.28
C ILE A 136 -14.46 8.37 -1.95
N LEU A 137 -13.84 8.74 -0.83
CA LEU A 137 -14.42 8.55 0.50
C LEU A 137 -15.70 9.36 0.70
N ARG A 138 -15.75 10.62 0.25
CA ARG A 138 -16.96 11.45 0.27
C ARG A 138 -18.15 10.77 -0.40
N ARG A 139 -17.92 9.95 -1.43
CA ARG A 139 -18.96 9.26 -2.19
C ARG A 139 -19.33 7.90 -1.60
N THR A 140 -18.33 7.14 -1.12
CA THR A 140 -18.54 5.76 -0.64
C THR A 140 -18.96 5.69 0.83
N LEU A 141 -18.60 6.64 1.68
CA LEU A 141 -18.97 6.64 3.10
C LEU A 141 -20.49 6.62 3.35
N PRO A 142 -21.35 7.34 2.61
CA PRO A 142 -22.80 7.23 2.80
C PRO A 142 -23.34 5.81 2.63
N HIS A 143 -22.83 5.05 1.65
CA HIS A 143 -23.17 3.66 1.46
C HIS A 143 -22.70 2.80 2.64
N MET A 144 -21.43 2.94 3.08
CA MET A 144 -20.90 2.22 4.24
C MET A 144 -21.70 2.51 5.52
N TYR A 145 -22.09 3.77 5.73
CA TYR A 145 -22.91 4.19 6.89
C TYR A 145 -24.29 3.55 6.87
N ALA A 146 -24.93 3.52 5.71
CA ALA A 146 -26.25 2.89 5.55
C ALA A 146 -26.18 1.37 5.79
N ARG A 147 -25.06 0.73 5.45
CA ARG A 147 -24.84 -0.71 5.70
C ARG A 147 -24.41 -1.03 7.16
N GLY A 148 -24.03 -0.01 7.94
CA GLY A 148 -23.47 -0.22 9.29
C GLY A 148 -22.12 -0.96 9.27
N TRP A 149 -21.41 -0.94 8.13
CA TRP A 149 -20.13 -1.63 7.96
C TRP A 149 -19.32 -1.00 6.83
N GLY A 150 -18.04 -0.79 7.03
CA GLY A 150 -17.12 -0.34 6.00
C GLY A 150 -15.67 -0.46 6.42
N ARG A 151 -14.77 -0.56 5.44
CA ARG A 151 -13.33 -0.63 5.66
C ARG A 151 -12.60 0.30 4.70
N VAL A 152 -11.85 1.24 5.25
CA VAL A 152 -10.97 2.13 4.49
C VAL A 152 -9.53 1.75 4.80
N VAL A 153 -8.81 1.32 3.79
CA VAL A 153 -7.39 0.97 3.85
C VAL A 153 -6.61 1.94 2.98
N ASN A 154 -5.79 2.74 3.61
CA ASN A 154 -4.95 3.72 2.91
C ASN A 154 -3.53 3.16 2.81
N ILE A 155 -3.05 2.92 1.61
CA ILE A 155 -1.64 2.56 1.39
C ILE A 155 -0.81 3.84 1.49
N SER A 156 -0.38 4.11 2.71
CA SER A 156 0.50 5.23 3.05
C SER A 156 1.96 4.90 2.70
N SER A 157 2.88 5.16 3.59
CA SER A 157 4.31 4.86 3.48
C SER A 157 4.97 5.14 4.83
N VAL A 158 6.20 4.66 5.05
CA VAL A 158 7.09 5.22 6.08
C VAL A 158 7.19 6.75 5.94
N HIS A 159 7.04 7.27 4.72
CA HIS A 159 7.04 8.70 4.41
C HIS A 159 5.73 9.43 4.80
N GLY A 160 4.75 8.75 5.32
CA GLY A 160 3.60 9.34 6.04
C GLY A 160 3.90 9.58 7.51
N LEU A 161 4.98 9.00 8.04
CA LEU A 161 5.41 9.08 9.45
C LEU A 161 6.73 9.83 9.62
N ARG A 162 7.60 9.78 8.62
CA ARG A 162 8.94 10.38 8.59
C ARG A 162 9.19 11.02 7.22
N ALA A 163 10.22 11.82 7.10
CA ALA A 163 10.61 12.43 5.85
C ALA A 163 11.93 11.84 5.32
N SER A 164 12.11 11.94 4.00
CA SER A 164 13.38 11.80 3.33
C SER A 164 13.61 12.99 2.41
N ALA A 165 14.85 13.38 2.19
CA ALA A 165 15.20 14.41 1.23
C ALA A 165 14.68 14.07 -0.18
N TYR A 166 14.50 15.08 -0.99
CA TYR A 166 14.13 15.00 -2.42
C TYR A 166 12.71 14.50 -2.72
N LYS A 167 11.87 14.24 -1.71
CA LYS A 167 10.51 13.66 -1.85
C LYS A 167 9.41 14.59 -1.33
N SER A 168 9.55 15.92 -1.52
CA SER A 168 8.67 16.93 -0.90
C SER A 168 7.18 16.67 -1.16
N ALA A 169 6.76 16.49 -2.42
CA ALA A 169 5.36 16.26 -2.76
C ALA A 169 4.82 14.95 -2.21
N TYR A 170 5.61 13.87 -2.30
CA TYR A 170 5.21 12.54 -1.83
C TYR A 170 5.07 12.50 -0.30
N VAL A 171 6.04 13.03 0.42
CA VAL A 171 6.00 13.14 1.89
C VAL A 171 4.77 13.93 2.33
N THR A 172 4.52 15.09 1.70
CA THR A 172 3.34 15.92 1.98
C THR A 172 2.05 15.12 1.75
N ALA A 173 1.92 14.43 0.61
CA ALA A 173 0.72 13.67 0.29
C ALA A 173 0.48 12.51 1.27
N LYS A 174 1.53 11.78 1.65
CA LYS A 174 1.39 10.64 2.57
C LYS A 174 1.06 11.11 3.99
N HIS A 175 1.61 12.24 4.47
CA HIS A 175 1.19 12.84 5.74
C HIS A 175 -0.26 13.34 5.69
N ALA A 176 -0.70 13.92 4.58
CA ALA A 176 -2.09 14.34 4.39
C ALA A 176 -3.05 13.14 4.43
N LEU A 177 -2.68 12.02 3.81
CA LEU A 177 -3.48 10.78 3.83
C LEU A 177 -3.62 10.20 5.24
N GLU A 178 -2.58 10.28 6.08
CA GLU A 178 -2.63 9.92 7.51
C GLU A 178 -3.66 10.78 8.27
N GLY A 179 -3.65 12.08 8.01
CA GLY A 179 -4.63 13.01 8.60
C GLY A 179 -6.06 12.70 8.17
N LEU A 180 -6.29 12.51 6.86
CA LEU A 180 -7.60 12.13 6.32
C LEU A 180 -8.10 10.82 6.93
N SER A 181 -7.25 9.81 7.02
CA SER A 181 -7.60 8.52 7.62
C SER A 181 -8.10 8.65 9.06
N LYS A 182 -7.46 9.50 9.87
CA LYS A 182 -7.87 9.73 11.27
C LYS A 182 -9.23 10.41 11.38
N VAL A 183 -9.52 11.38 10.52
CA VAL A 183 -10.84 12.05 10.47
C VAL A 183 -11.92 11.02 10.11
N VAL A 184 -11.71 10.25 9.05
CA VAL A 184 -12.66 9.20 8.63
C VAL A 184 -12.86 8.14 9.72
N ALA A 185 -11.80 7.78 10.45
CA ALA A 185 -11.90 6.85 11.57
C ALA A 185 -12.82 7.36 12.69
N LEU A 186 -12.71 8.64 13.04
CA LEU A 186 -13.52 9.27 14.10
C LEU A 186 -14.99 9.42 13.67
N GLU A 187 -15.24 9.88 12.44
CA GLU A 187 -16.58 10.07 11.91
C GLU A 187 -17.28 8.74 11.62
N GLY A 188 -16.55 7.74 11.14
CA GLY A 188 -17.07 6.43 10.73
C GLY A 188 -17.35 5.48 11.87
N ALA A 189 -16.75 5.65 13.04
CA ALA A 189 -16.79 4.70 14.15
C ALA A 189 -18.23 4.36 14.60
N ALA A 190 -19.10 5.36 14.72
CA ALA A 190 -20.50 5.17 15.10
C ALA A 190 -21.32 4.39 14.06
N HIS A 191 -20.80 4.28 12.84
CA HIS A 191 -21.42 3.59 11.70
C HIS A 191 -20.76 2.24 11.38
N GLY A 192 -19.89 1.72 12.25
CA GLY A 192 -19.19 0.45 12.00
C GLY A 192 -18.10 0.53 10.92
N VAL A 193 -17.67 1.72 10.56
CA VAL A 193 -16.59 1.96 9.56
C VAL A 193 -15.27 2.15 10.28
N THR A 194 -14.22 1.48 9.79
CA THR A 194 -12.84 1.70 10.24
C THR A 194 -12.00 2.28 9.11
N SER A 195 -11.04 3.12 9.44
CA SER A 195 -10.07 3.69 8.50
C SER A 195 -8.67 3.62 9.08
N ASN A 196 -7.75 2.96 8.35
CA ASN A 196 -6.39 2.75 8.79
C ASN A 196 -5.39 2.99 7.65
N CYS A 197 -4.16 3.32 8.02
CA CYS A 197 -3.03 3.41 7.10
C CYS A 197 -2.11 2.20 7.28
N ILE A 198 -1.66 1.62 6.18
CA ILE A 198 -0.50 0.73 6.14
C ILE A 198 0.68 1.58 5.66
N ASN A 199 1.81 1.47 6.32
CA ASN A 199 3.00 2.27 6.07
C ASN A 199 4.16 1.38 5.61
N PRO A 200 4.16 0.94 4.33
CA PRO A 200 5.26 0.14 3.84
C PRO A 200 6.56 0.95 3.76
N GLY A 201 7.68 0.24 3.93
CA GLY A 201 8.98 0.67 3.45
C GLY A 201 9.06 0.54 1.92
N TYR A 202 10.18 0.07 1.40
CA TYR A 202 10.33 -0.14 -0.04
C TYR A 202 9.76 -1.49 -0.47
N VAL A 203 8.77 -1.45 -1.38
CA VAL A 203 8.06 -2.62 -1.92
C VAL A 203 8.54 -2.85 -3.35
N ARG A 204 8.73 -4.11 -3.73
CA ARG A 204 9.13 -4.52 -5.09
C ARG A 204 8.01 -4.20 -6.09
N THR A 205 8.06 -3.02 -6.67
CA THR A 205 7.06 -2.50 -7.62
C THR A 205 7.76 -1.68 -8.71
N PRO A 206 7.15 -1.52 -9.89
CA PRO A 206 7.67 -0.60 -10.91
C PRO A 206 7.94 0.80 -10.37
N LEU A 207 7.07 1.32 -9.50
CA LEU A 207 7.24 2.64 -8.88
C LEU A 207 8.58 2.78 -8.12
N VAL A 208 9.08 1.72 -7.49
CA VAL A 208 10.36 1.73 -6.77
C VAL A 208 11.52 1.55 -7.75
N GLU A 209 11.37 0.67 -8.74
CA GLU A 209 12.41 0.43 -9.75
C GLU A 209 12.67 1.66 -10.61
N GLU A 210 11.61 2.38 -11.03
CA GLU A 210 11.70 3.62 -11.81
C GLU A 210 12.44 4.75 -11.07
N GLN A 211 12.49 4.72 -9.72
CA GLN A 211 13.20 5.73 -8.93
C GLN A 211 14.71 5.53 -8.87
N ILE A 212 15.26 4.37 -9.28
CA ILE A 212 16.69 4.06 -9.10
C ILE A 212 17.57 5.09 -9.76
N ALA A 213 17.28 5.48 -11.01
CA ALA A 213 18.07 6.45 -11.74
C ALA A 213 18.02 7.85 -11.09
N ASP A 214 16.83 8.31 -10.70
CA ASP A 214 16.63 9.60 -10.06
C ASP A 214 17.30 9.67 -8.68
N GLN A 215 17.23 8.58 -7.92
CA GLN A 215 17.90 8.47 -6.61
C GLN A 215 19.43 8.45 -6.78
N ALA A 216 19.96 7.74 -7.76
CA ALA A 216 21.38 7.74 -8.08
C ALA A 216 21.89 9.14 -8.36
N LEU A 217 21.16 9.91 -9.20
CA LEU A 217 21.48 11.29 -9.53
C LEU A 217 21.40 12.20 -8.31
N ALA A 218 20.30 12.12 -7.54
CA ALA A 218 20.07 12.98 -6.38
C ALA A 218 21.10 12.76 -5.24
N HIS A 219 21.59 11.54 -5.09
CA HIS A 219 22.58 11.18 -4.07
C HIS A 219 24.03 11.19 -4.58
N GLY A 220 24.26 11.35 -5.89
CA GLY A 220 25.58 11.33 -6.48
C GLY A 220 26.31 9.98 -6.38
N ILE A 221 25.56 8.88 -6.48
CA ILE A 221 26.07 7.51 -6.35
C ILE A 221 25.73 6.67 -7.61
N PRO A 222 26.45 5.56 -7.87
CA PRO A 222 26.08 4.64 -8.95
C PRO A 222 24.69 4.03 -8.74
N ALA A 223 23.95 3.80 -9.84
CA ALA A 223 22.61 3.18 -9.79
C ALA A 223 22.61 1.80 -9.11
N ALA A 224 23.71 1.04 -9.25
CA ALA A 224 23.87 -0.26 -8.61
C ALA A 224 23.89 -0.18 -7.06
N ASP A 225 24.28 0.95 -6.50
CA ASP A 225 24.43 1.15 -5.07
C ASP A 225 23.15 1.68 -4.40
N VAL A 226 22.16 2.14 -5.17
CA VAL A 226 20.91 2.74 -4.67
C VAL A 226 20.15 1.77 -3.78
N MET A 227 20.12 0.49 -4.14
CA MET A 227 19.42 -0.52 -3.35
C MET A 227 19.96 -0.58 -1.92
N ASP A 228 21.26 -0.68 -1.75
CA ASP A 228 21.88 -0.87 -0.45
C ASP A 228 22.04 0.45 0.32
N GLN A 229 22.45 1.53 -0.38
CA GLN A 229 22.80 2.81 0.27
C GLN A 229 21.61 3.76 0.44
N VAL A 230 20.48 3.55 -0.26
CA VAL A 230 19.29 4.41 -0.16
C VAL A 230 18.06 3.63 0.30
N PHE A 231 17.71 2.54 -0.42
CA PHE A 231 16.46 1.85 -0.13
C PHE A 231 16.54 0.98 1.13
N LEU A 232 17.62 0.23 1.30
CA LEU A 232 17.77 -0.72 2.40
C LEU A 232 18.70 -0.23 3.53
N GLU A 233 19.29 0.96 3.40
CA GLU A 233 20.24 1.49 4.40
C GLU A 233 19.66 1.45 5.82
N ARG A 234 18.46 1.99 6.01
CA ARG A 234 17.81 2.13 7.32
C ARG A 234 16.99 0.92 7.74
N THR A 235 16.68 -0.01 6.85
CA THR A 235 15.90 -1.20 7.21
C THR A 235 16.75 -2.22 7.96
N ALA A 236 16.20 -2.80 9.01
CA ALA A 236 16.85 -3.92 9.72
C ALA A 236 16.72 -5.22 8.89
N ILE A 237 15.59 -5.42 8.24
CA ILE A 237 15.37 -6.55 7.32
C ILE A 237 15.83 -6.14 5.93
N LYS A 238 16.98 -6.67 5.47
CA LYS A 238 17.68 -6.26 4.24
C LYS A 238 17.10 -6.89 2.97
N ARG A 239 15.83 -6.63 2.69
CA ARG A 239 15.16 -6.99 1.44
C ARG A 239 14.01 -6.02 1.15
N LEU A 240 13.58 -5.99 -0.11
CA LEU A 240 12.32 -5.35 -0.46
C LEU A 240 11.13 -6.16 0.10
N ILE A 241 10.06 -5.47 0.39
CA ILE A 241 8.77 -6.06 0.74
C ILE A 241 8.12 -6.58 -0.55
N GLU A 242 7.51 -7.75 -0.51
CA GLU A 242 6.71 -8.21 -1.65
C GLU A 242 5.30 -7.59 -1.59
N PRO A 243 4.69 -7.23 -2.74
CA PRO A 243 3.34 -6.68 -2.79
C PRO A 243 2.29 -7.50 -2.04
N ALA A 244 2.42 -8.83 -2.05
CA ALA A 244 1.54 -9.75 -1.34
C ALA A 244 1.57 -9.55 0.18
N GLU A 245 2.72 -9.18 0.77
CA GLU A 245 2.82 -8.93 2.22
C GLU A 245 1.99 -7.68 2.61
N VAL A 246 1.94 -6.68 1.75
CA VAL A 246 1.09 -5.49 1.96
C VAL A 246 -0.39 -5.84 1.78
N ALA A 247 -0.72 -6.64 0.76
CA ALA A 247 -2.08 -7.09 0.50
C ALA A 247 -2.65 -7.94 1.65
N GLU A 248 -1.84 -8.83 2.25
CA GLU A 248 -2.24 -9.60 3.43
C GLU A 248 -2.55 -8.70 4.63
N ALA A 249 -1.77 -7.66 4.87
CA ALA A 249 -2.03 -6.68 5.92
C ALA A 249 -3.32 -5.90 5.64
N ALA A 250 -3.58 -5.51 4.37
CA ALA A 250 -4.80 -4.85 3.95
C ALA A 250 -6.03 -5.76 4.15
N LEU A 251 -5.92 -7.03 3.76
CA LEU A 251 -6.95 -8.03 3.93
C LEU A 251 -7.27 -8.28 5.42
N TRP A 252 -6.22 -8.38 6.26
CA TRP A 252 -6.38 -8.53 7.71
C TRP A 252 -7.17 -7.39 8.34
N LEU A 253 -6.95 -6.14 7.91
CA LEU A 253 -7.70 -4.98 8.38
C LEU A 253 -9.20 -5.05 8.04
N CYS A 254 -9.61 -5.91 7.12
CA CYS A 254 -11.00 -6.13 6.76
C CYS A 254 -11.65 -7.29 7.52
N THR A 255 -10.90 -8.03 8.35
CA THR A 255 -11.45 -9.14 9.16
C THR A 255 -12.18 -8.64 10.41
N GLY A 256 -13.04 -9.48 10.98
CA GLY A 256 -13.66 -9.20 12.28
C GLY A 256 -12.65 -9.09 13.45
N ARG A 257 -11.43 -9.65 13.28
CA ARG A 257 -10.38 -9.62 14.31
C ARG A 257 -9.71 -8.26 14.46
N SER A 258 -9.80 -7.41 13.46
CA SER A 258 -9.26 -6.03 13.44
C SER A 258 -10.33 -4.96 13.64
N SER A 259 -11.56 -5.34 13.98
CA SER A 259 -12.72 -4.43 14.08
C SER A 259 -12.57 -3.32 15.14
N TYR A 260 -11.63 -3.46 16.06
CA TYR A 260 -11.30 -2.42 17.08
C TYR A 260 -10.09 -1.56 16.70
N ILE A 261 -9.56 -1.74 15.49
CA ILE A 261 -8.42 -0.98 14.97
C ILE A 261 -8.95 0.08 14.00
N THR A 262 -8.87 1.34 14.36
CA THR A 262 -9.24 2.47 13.53
C THR A 262 -8.37 3.69 13.83
N GLY A 263 -8.12 4.54 12.85
CA GLY A 263 -7.25 5.72 12.97
C GLY A 263 -5.76 5.39 13.16
N SER A 264 -5.37 4.13 12.91
CA SER A 264 -4.02 3.63 13.16
C SER A 264 -3.14 3.74 11.93
N SER A 265 -1.85 3.94 12.18
CA SER A 265 -0.77 3.83 11.21
C SER A 265 0.01 2.55 11.52
N ILE A 266 0.08 1.61 10.57
CA ILE A 266 0.66 0.28 10.76
C ILE A 266 1.93 0.17 9.93
N PRO A 267 3.13 0.34 10.54
CA PRO A 267 4.39 0.19 9.82
C PRO A 267 4.59 -1.26 9.33
N LEU A 268 4.90 -1.39 8.05
CA LEU A 268 5.35 -2.63 7.40
C LEU A 268 6.67 -2.31 6.71
N ASP A 269 7.72 -2.07 7.49
CA ASP A 269 8.88 -1.32 7.06
C ASP A 269 10.24 -1.96 7.37
N GLY A 270 10.24 -3.20 7.87
CA GLY A 270 11.47 -3.91 8.23
C GLY A 270 12.30 -3.21 9.31
N GLY A 271 11.66 -2.41 10.17
CA GLY A 271 12.31 -1.66 11.25
C GLY A 271 12.86 -0.28 10.84
N TRP A 272 12.51 0.21 9.65
CA TRP A 272 12.97 1.51 9.14
C TRP A 272 12.60 2.69 10.05
N THR A 273 11.41 2.66 10.68
CA THR A 273 10.94 3.72 11.58
C THR A 273 11.28 3.49 13.04
N ALA A 274 11.92 2.39 13.40
CA ALA A 274 12.22 2.02 14.79
C ALA A 274 13.39 2.81 15.40
N HIS A 275 14.12 3.61 14.60
CA HIS A 275 15.27 4.44 15.03
C HIS A 275 15.30 5.81 14.35
#